data_e13fca1ce38d4502b010f1b198942cfb
#
_entry.id   e13fca1ce38d4502b010f1b198942cfb
#
_cell.length_a   1.000
_cell.length_b   1.000
_cell.length_c   1.000
_cell.angle_alpha   90.00
_cell.angle_beta   90.00
_cell.angle_gamma   90.00
#
_symmetry.space_group_name_H-M   'P 1'
#
loop_
_entity.id
_entity.type
_entity.pdbx_description
1 polymer ?
#
loop_
_entity_poly.entity_id
_entity_poly.type
_entity_poly.pdbx_seq_one_letter_code
_entity_poly.pdbx_strand_id
1 'polypeptide(L)'
;AHEHDAIWHLAVSNTLFSNFPFEMPNMSESMMSGYNYLLDIVIATTSFVTRIPASNLYFQIIPILWFGLFVWLSSKFAKQYHKSKYYLPALLFFSFFGSSLGYLITLKNAGSFWGSSSILSMQPLQNLLNLQFSLSLLPFLAILIGLVNKRRSVKDYVLYGIYAFIAIGLKLYTGVGIVMLLIVD
;
A
#
# COMPACT_ATOMS: atom_id res chain seq x y z
N ALA A 1 -1.50 -16.15 8.53
CA ALA A 1 -2.65 -15.47 7.89
C ALA A 1 -2.22 -14.58 6.71
N HIS A 2 -1.05 -13.92 6.78
CA HIS A 2 -0.60 -12.99 5.72
C HIS A 2 0.01 -13.69 4.51
N GLU A 3 0.54 -14.89 4.66
CA GLU A 3 1.06 -15.70 3.55
C GLU A 3 -0.04 -16.08 2.54
N HIS A 4 -1.26 -16.27 3.01
CA HIS A 4 -2.40 -16.57 2.14
C HIS A 4 -2.75 -15.41 1.20
N ASP A 5 -2.61 -14.15 1.64
CA ASP A 5 -2.92 -12.98 0.83
C ASP A 5 -1.95 -12.86 -0.36
N ALA A 6 -0.65 -13.08 -0.14
CA ALA A 6 0.35 -13.05 -1.19
C ALA A 6 0.17 -14.18 -2.23
N ILE A 7 -0.13 -15.40 -1.76
CA ILE A 7 -0.41 -16.56 -2.64
C ILE A 7 -1.65 -16.28 -3.48
N TRP A 8 -2.69 -15.70 -2.89
CA TRP A 8 -3.90 -15.30 -3.59
C TRP A 8 -3.60 -14.31 -4.73
N HIS A 9 -2.85 -13.24 -4.45
CA HIS A 9 -2.47 -12.24 -5.46
C HIS A 9 -1.61 -12.84 -6.59
N LEU A 10 -0.71 -13.76 -6.27
CA LEU A 10 0.05 -14.48 -7.30
C LEU A 10 -0.84 -15.35 -8.18
N ALA A 11 -1.81 -16.05 -7.59
CA ALA A 11 -2.77 -16.84 -8.34
C ALA A 11 -3.61 -15.95 -9.28
N VAL A 12 -4.14 -14.83 -8.76
CA VAL A 12 -4.86 -13.82 -9.57
C VAL A 12 -3.97 -13.30 -10.70
N SER A 13 -2.75 -12.84 -10.40
CA SER A 13 -1.83 -12.29 -11.40
C SER A 13 -1.48 -13.29 -12.51
N ASN A 14 -1.35 -14.57 -12.19
CA ASN A 14 -1.02 -15.61 -13.17
C ASN A 14 -2.22 -16.01 -14.04
N THR A 15 -3.45 -15.87 -13.55
CA THR A 15 -4.66 -16.25 -14.27
C THR A 15 -5.36 -15.09 -14.98
N LEU A 16 -4.95 -13.85 -14.69
CA LEU A 16 -5.67 -12.64 -15.10
C LEU A 16 -5.91 -12.53 -16.63
N PHE A 17 -4.94 -12.99 -17.45
CA PHE A 17 -5.06 -12.96 -18.91
C PHE A 17 -5.63 -14.24 -19.51
N SER A 18 -5.96 -15.24 -18.70
CA SER A 18 -6.51 -16.50 -19.21
C SER A 18 -7.99 -16.36 -19.55
N ASN A 19 -8.73 -15.57 -18.76
CA ASN A 19 -10.18 -15.42 -18.93
C ASN A 19 -10.61 -13.96 -18.73
N PHE A 20 -11.51 -13.47 -19.58
CA PHE A 20 -12.19 -12.20 -19.39
C PHE A 20 -13.71 -12.42 -19.53
N PRO A 21 -14.54 -11.96 -18.58
CA PRO A 21 -14.20 -11.22 -17.36
C PRO A 21 -13.38 -12.06 -16.36
N PHE A 22 -12.60 -11.37 -15.49
CA PHE A 22 -11.68 -12.02 -14.58
C PHE A 22 -12.41 -12.99 -13.63
N GLU A 23 -11.97 -14.23 -13.63
CA GLU A 23 -12.52 -15.28 -12.78
C GLU A 23 -11.70 -15.44 -11.47
N MET A 24 -12.35 -15.93 -10.43
CA MET A 24 -11.66 -16.27 -9.19
C MET A 24 -10.77 -17.50 -9.39
N PRO A 25 -9.48 -17.46 -9.03
CA PRO A 25 -8.56 -18.59 -9.25
C PRO A 25 -8.96 -19.90 -8.58
N ASN A 26 -9.78 -19.83 -7.54
CA ASN A 26 -10.24 -20.98 -6.73
C ASN A 26 -11.69 -21.39 -6.97
N MET A 27 -12.42 -20.70 -7.83
CA MET A 27 -13.83 -20.96 -8.12
C MET A 27 -14.08 -20.74 -9.61
N SER A 28 -14.14 -21.82 -10.38
CA SER A 28 -14.50 -21.75 -11.80
C SER A 28 -15.88 -21.10 -11.98
N GLU A 29 -16.04 -20.33 -13.04
CA GLU A 29 -17.26 -19.60 -13.40
C GLU A 29 -17.70 -18.50 -12.43
N SER A 30 -16.93 -18.24 -11.38
CA SER A 30 -17.20 -17.16 -10.43
C SER A 30 -16.42 -15.91 -10.82
N MET A 31 -17.15 -14.84 -11.17
CA MET A 31 -16.53 -13.56 -11.50
C MET A 31 -15.93 -12.89 -10.26
N MET A 32 -14.74 -12.33 -10.44
CA MET A 32 -14.08 -11.54 -9.42
C MET A 32 -14.76 -10.17 -9.31
N SER A 33 -15.56 -9.97 -8.26
CA SER A 33 -16.26 -8.71 -8.00
C SER A 33 -15.84 -8.12 -6.65
N GLY A 34 -15.79 -6.79 -6.57
CA GLY A 34 -15.52 -6.07 -5.32
C GLY A 34 -14.11 -6.22 -4.76
N TYR A 35 -13.14 -6.65 -5.58
CA TYR A 35 -11.76 -6.86 -5.16
C TYR A 35 -10.79 -5.83 -5.76
N ASN A 36 -9.73 -5.50 -5.00
CA ASN A 36 -8.72 -4.54 -5.43
C ASN A 36 -7.61 -5.26 -6.22
N TYR A 37 -7.75 -5.36 -7.52
CA TYR A 37 -6.83 -6.12 -8.39
C TYR A 37 -5.91 -5.25 -9.27
N LEU A 38 -5.79 -3.96 -8.97
CA LEU A 38 -4.92 -3.07 -9.77
C LEU A 38 -3.46 -3.53 -9.74
N LEU A 39 -2.96 -3.94 -8.58
CA LEU A 39 -1.59 -4.47 -8.48
C LEU A 39 -1.45 -5.76 -9.29
N ASP A 40 -2.44 -6.62 -9.26
CA ASP A 40 -2.40 -7.89 -9.98
C ASP A 40 -2.35 -7.68 -11.50
N ILE A 41 -3.09 -6.69 -12.01
CA ILE A 41 -3.00 -6.26 -13.41
C ILE A 41 -1.58 -5.76 -13.75
N VAL A 42 -1.01 -4.91 -12.89
CA VAL A 42 0.35 -4.38 -13.08
C VAL A 42 1.37 -5.51 -13.11
N ILE A 43 1.29 -6.44 -12.17
CA ILE A 43 2.20 -7.59 -12.10
C ILE A 43 2.04 -8.49 -13.32
N ALA A 44 0.79 -8.86 -13.66
CA ALA A 44 0.51 -9.71 -14.81
C ALA A 44 1.01 -9.08 -16.12
N THR A 45 0.72 -7.79 -16.34
CA THR A 45 1.18 -7.04 -17.52
C THR A 45 2.70 -6.97 -17.58
N THR A 46 3.34 -6.61 -16.45
CA THR A 46 4.79 -6.51 -16.38
C THR A 46 5.44 -7.88 -16.62
N SER A 47 4.93 -8.93 -16.00
CA SER A 47 5.41 -10.31 -16.20
C SER A 47 5.27 -10.74 -17.66
N PHE A 48 4.15 -10.46 -18.27
CA PHE A 48 3.89 -10.78 -19.69
C PHE A 48 4.89 -10.09 -20.63
N VAL A 49 5.11 -8.78 -20.43
CA VAL A 49 6.00 -7.97 -21.30
C VAL A 49 7.47 -8.29 -21.06
N THR A 50 7.88 -8.38 -19.80
CA THR A 50 9.31 -8.53 -19.44
C THR A 50 9.78 -9.97 -19.35
N ARG A 51 8.85 -10.93 -19.30
CA ARG A 51 9.10 -12.35 -19.03
C ARG A 51 9.70 -12.64 -17.64
N ILE A 52 9.65 -11.65 -16.74
CA ILE A 52 10.04 -11.83 -15.34
C ILE A 52 8.90 -12.57 -14.63
N PRO A 53 9.17 -13.65 -13.88
CA PRO A 53 8.13 -14.36 -13.13
C PRO A 53 7.37 -13.42 -12.17
N ALA A 54 6.04 -13.56 -12.10
CA ALA A 54 5.18 -12.76 -11.22
C ALA A 54 5.64 -12.83 -9.76
N SER A 55 6.13 -13.97 -9.29
CA SER A 55 6.68 -14.14 -7.95
C SER A 55 7.91 -13.25 -7.69
N ASN A 56 8.81 -13.11 -8.67
CA ASN A 56 9.99 -12.25 -8.54
C ASN A 56 9.59 -10.78 -8.52
N LEU A 57 8.58 -10.39 -9.33
CA LEU A 57 8.02 -9.03 -9.29
C LEU A 57 7.43 -8.76 -7.92
N TYR A 58 6.57 -9.66 -7.41
CA TYR A 58 5.84 -9.47 -6.16
C TYR A 58 6.76 -9.44 -4.92
N PHE A 59 7.70 -10.39 -4.81
CA PHE A 59 8.50 -10.55 -3.58
C PHE A 59 9.85 -9.85 -3.59
N GLN A 60 10.38 -9.49 -4.76
CA GLN A 60 11.74 -8.95 -4.86
C GLN A 60 11.76 -7.54 -5.45
N ILE A 61 11.23 -7.34 -6.65
CA ILE A 61 11.41 -6.10 -7.39
C ILE A 61 10.53 -4.98 -6.83
N ILE A 62 9.22 -5.24 -6.72
CA ILE A 62 8.26 -4.21 -6.27
C ILE A 62 8.53 -3.74 -4.84
N PRO A 63 8.84 -4.61 -3.85
CA PRO A 63 9.21 -4.15 -2.50
C PRO A 63 10.42 -3.23 -2.47
N ILE A 64 11.46 -3.50 -3.28
CA ILE A 64 12.66 -2.66 -3.36
C ILE A 64 12.31 -1.29 -3.96
N LEU A 65 11.55 -1.27 -5.06
CA LEU A 65 11.08 -0.04 -5.69
C LEU A 65 10.19 0.77 -4.75
N TRP A 66 9.27 0.09 -4.06
CA TRP A 66 8.42 0.72 -3.06
C TRP A 66 9.24 1.38 -1.96
N PHE A 67 10.21 0.66 -1.39
CA PHE A 67 11.07 1.19 -0.33
C PHE A 67 11.81 2.46 -0.77
N GLY A 68 12.43 2.44 -1.95
CA GLY A 68 13.11 3.60 -2.51
C GLY A 68 12.18 4.80 -2.71
N LEU A 69 11.00 4.57 -3.30
CA LEU A 69 10.00 5.61 -3.52
C LEU A 69 9.42 6.14 -2.21
N PHE A 70 9.15 5.27 -1.24
CA PHE A 70 8.63 5.66 0.06
C PHE A 70 9.62 6.56 0.82
N VAL A 71 10.91 6.17 0.87
CA VAL A 71 11.96 6.98 1.50
C VAL A 71 12.12 8.32 0.78
N TRP A 72 12.09 8.33 -0.55
CA TRP A 72 12.20 9.55 -1.34
C TRP A 72 11.02 10.51 -1.10
N LEU A 73 9.77 10.02 -1.13
CA LEU A 73 8.57 10.82 -0.84
C LEU A 73 8.58 11.31 0.61
N SER A 74 8.91 10.44 1.58
CA SER A 74 9.05 10.81 2.99
C SER A 74 10.09 11.91 3.20
N SER A 75 11.21 11.86 2.45
CA SER A 75 12.23 12.90 2.48
C SER A 75 11.73 14.24 1.94
N LYS A 76 10.94 14.21 0.85
CA LYS A 76 10.29 15.42 0.32
C LYS A 76 9.29 16.00 1.31
N PHE A 77 8.42 15.15 1.86
CA PHE A 77 7.43 15.55 2.86
C PHE A 77 8.12 16.18 4.09
N ALA A 78 9.13 15.51 4.63
CA ALA A 78 9.84 15.98 5.81
C ALA A 78 10.47 17.36 5.61
N LYS A 79 11.12 17.59 4.44
CA LYS A 79 11.74 18.87 4.11
C LYS A 79 10.73 20.03 4.00
N GLN A 80 9.52 19.74 3.55
CA GLN A 80 8.47 20.75 3.40
C GLN A 80 7.72 21.00 4.72
N TYR A 81 7.52 19.96 5.52
CA TYR A 81 6.70 20.02 6.72
C TYR A 81 7.47 20.57 7.93
N HIS A 82 8.72 20.14 8.11
CA HIS A 82 9.51 20.53 9.28
C HIS A 82 11.00 20.68 9.00
N LYS A 83 11.60 21.76 9.52
CA LYS A 83 13.02 22.10 9.27
C LYS A 83 14.03 21.34 10.15
N SER A 84 13.58 20.56 11.14
CA SER A 84 14.49 19.82 12.03
C SER A 84 15.18 18.68 11.28
N LYS A 85 16.49 18.58 11.46
CA LYS A 85 17.29 17.47 10.92
C LYS A 85 16.92 16.10 11.47
N TYR A 86 16.24 16.06 12.61
CA TYR A 86 15.80 14.81 13.26
C TYR A 86 14.41 14.35 12.78
N TYR A 87 13.67 15.20 12.08
CA TYR A 87 12.29 14.87 11.69
C TYR A 87 12.24 13.71 10.71
N LEU A 88 13.06 13.70 9.66
CA LEU A 88 13.09 12.61 8.69
C LEU A 88 13.51 11.27 9.33
N PRO A 89 14.62 11.17 10.10
CA PRO A 89 14.96 9.94 10.78
C PRO A 89 13.85 9.43 11.71
N ALA A 90 13.20 10.33 12.46
CA ALA A 90 12.08 9.96 13.32
C ALA A 90 10.87 9.47 12.51
N LEU A 91 10.51 10.18 11.44
CA LEU A 91 9.43 9.78 10.55
C LEU A 91 9.66 8.37 9.99
N LEU A 92 10.85 8.10 9.45
CA LEU A 92 11.20 6.79 8.92
C LEU A 92 11.24 5.72 10.02
N PHE A 93 11.82 6.04 11.18
CA PHE A 93 11.85 5.11 12.30
C PHE A 93 10.43 4.71 12.72
N PHE A 94 9.54 5.66 12.94
CA PHE A 94 8.16 5.35 13.32
C PHE A 94 7.35 4.70 12.20
N SER A 95 7.66 5.01 10.93
CA SER A 95 7.01 4.36 9.79
C SER A 95 7.39 2.89 9.64
N PHE A 96 8.63 2.51 9.98
CA PHE A 96 9.11 1.15 9.82
C PHE A 96 9.09 0.33 11.12
N PHE A 97 9.26 0.97 12.27
CA PHE A 97 9.40 0.30 13.57
C PHE A 97 8.33 0.71 14.57
N GLY A 98 7.58 1.79 14.29
CA GLY A 98 6.47 2.21 15.15
C GLY A 98 5.38 1.15 15.14
N SER A 99 4.89 0.78 16.31
CA SER A 99 3.74 -0.11 16.48
C SER A 99 2.62 0.64 17.19
N SER A 100 1.40 0.15 17.02
CA SER A 100 0.32 0.60 17.90
C SER A 100 0.55 0.10 19.34
N LEU A 101 0.04 0.81 20.33
CA LEU A 101 0.09 0.36 21.73
C LEU A 101 -0.73 -0.94 21.99
N GLY A 102 -1.35 -1.50 20.94
CA GLY A 102 -2.11 -2.73 21.01
C GLY A 102 -1.33 -3.95 21.49
N TYR A 103 0.00 -3.96 21.31
CA TYR A 103 0.86 -5.01 21.86
C TYR A 103 0.83 -5.06 23.40
N LEU A 104 0.57 -3.93 24.07
CA LEU A 104 0.40 -3.89 25.53
C LEU A 104 -0.88 -4.61 25.96
N ILE A 105 -1.94 -4.51 25.16
CA ILE A 105 -3.20 -5.24 25.39
C ILE A 105 -2.96 -6.73 25.23
N THR A 106 -2.22 -7.13 24.19
CA THR A 106 -1.87 -8.54 23.94
C THR A 106 -0.99 -9.07 25.10
N LEU A 107 -0.01 -8.31 25.55
CA LEU A 107 0.81 -8.68 26.70
C LEU A 107 -0.05 -8.87 27.96
N LYS A 108 -0.96 -7.94 28.23
CA LYS A 108 -1.86 -8.01 29.40
C LYS A 108 -2.76 -9.24 29.35
N ASN A 109 -3.32 -9.57 28.17
CA ASN A 109 -4.32 -10.63 28.03
C ASN A 109 -3.70 -12.02 27.83
N ALA A 110 -2.56 -12.11 27.16
CA ALA A 110 -1.91 -13.37 26.79
C ALA A 110 -0.59 -13.64 27.51
N GLY A 111 -0.11 -12.71 28.34
CA GLY A 111 1.19 -12.81 29.02
C GLY A 111 2.40 -12.83 28.09
N SER A 112 2.20 -12.56 26.80
CA SER A 112 3.23 -12.57 25.76
C SER A 112 3.02 -11.44 24.77
N PHE A 113 4.12 -10.88 24.24
CA PHE A 113 4.06 -9.94 23.11
C PHE A 113 3.69 -10.64 21.78
N TRP A 114 3.81 -11.96 21.72
CA TRP A 114 3.54 -12.81 20.58
C TRP A 114 2.17 -13.47 20.79
N GLY A 115 1.13 -12.79 20.40
CA GLY A 115 -0.23 -13.33 20.43
C GLY A 115 -0.85 -13.33 19.05
N SER A 116 -2.05 -13.91 18.91
CA SER A 116 -2.85 -13.77 17.70
C SER A 116 -2.99 -12.29 17.40
N SER A 117 -2.40 -11.86 16.28
CA SER A 117 -2.32 -10.46 15.90
C SER A 117 -3.72 -9.85 15.82
N SER A 118 -4.08 -9.05 16.79
CA SER A 118 -5.12 -8.08 16.57
C SER A 118 -4.61 -7.05 15.56
N ILE A 119 -5.49 -6.49 14.76
CA ILE A 119 -5.19 -5.37 13.83
C ILE A 119 -4.41 -4.25 14.55
N LEU A 120 -4.59 -4.12 15.87
CA LEU A 120 -3.96 -3.11 16.73
C LEU A 120 -2.50 -3.41 17.09
N SER A 121 -2.01 -4.64 16.93
CA SER A 121 -0.63 -5.04 17.24
C SER A 121 0.27 -5.17 16.00
N MET A 122 -0.25 -4.93 14.81
CA MET A 122 0.53 -5.02 13.58
C MET A 122 1.60 -3.93 13.54
N GLN A 123 2.84 -4.35 13.34
CA GLN A 123 3.92 -3.41 13.03
C GLN A 123 3.83 -2.93 11.58
N PRO A 124 4.24 -1.69 11.28
CA PRO A 124 4.24 -1.16 9.93
C PRO A 124 5.01 -2.03 8.93
N LEU A 125 6.09 -2.72 9.35
CA LEU A 125 6.80 -3.68 8.50
C LEU A 125 5.97 -4.89 8.08
N GLN A 126 4.98 -5.29 8.86
CA GLN A 126 4.03 -6.32 8.45
C GLN A 126 3.13 -5.85 7.29
N ASN A 127 3.02 -4.55 7.10
CA ASN A 127 2.32 -3.99 5.94
C ASN A 127 3.04 -4.32 4.62
N LEU A 128 4.35 -4.61 4.62
CA LEU A 128 5.06 -5.14 3.45
C LEU A 128 4.54 -6.52 3.03
N LEU A 129 3.96 -7.28 3.94
CA LEU A 129 3.27 -8.52 3.62
C LEU A 129 1.95 -8.28 2.88
N ASN A 130 1.38 -7.07 3.00
CA ASN A 130 0.27 -6.59 2.19
C ASN A 130 0.78 -5.51 1.22
N LEU A 131 1.37 -5.96 0.12
CA LEU A 131 2.04 -5.10 -0.85
C LEU A 131 1.11 -4.05 -1.47
N GLN A 132 -0.18 -4.38 -1.65
CA GLN A 132 -1.18 -3.43 -2.15
C GLN A 132 -1.40 -2.27 -1.19
N PHE A 133 -1.49 -2.55 0.11
CA PHE A 133 -1.58 -1.50 1.11
C PHE A 133 -0.33 -0.62 1.11
N SER A 134 0.85 -1.22 1.12
CA SER A 134 2.11 -0.49 1.10
C SER A 134 2.23 0.42 -0.12
N LEU A 135 1.89 -0.07 -1.30
CA LEU A 135 1.88 0.72 -2.53
C LEU A 135 0.86 1.85 -2.49
N SER A 136 -0.30 1.65 -1.85
CA SER A 136 -1.32 2.70 -1.72
C SER A 136 -0.87 3.88 -0.85
N LEU A 137 0.14 3.70 0.00
CA LEU A 137 0.74 4.79 0.77
C LEU A 137 1.56 5.77 -0.08
N LEU A 138 2.06 5.36 -1.25
CA LEU A 138 2.81 6.25 -2.13
C LEU A 138 1.95 7.40 -2.68
N PRO A 139 0.79 7.16 -3.32
CA PRO A 139 -0.10 8.23 -3.74
C PRO A 139 -0.64 9.03 -2.54
N PHE A 140 -0.87 8.41 -1.39
CA PHE A 140 -1.24 9.13 -0.17
C PHE A 140 -0.17 10.14 0.24
N LEU A 141 1.11 9.74 0.33
CA LEU A 141 2.22 10.66 0.62
C LEU A 141 2.39 11.74 -0.45
N ALA A 142 2.20 11.41 -1.72
CA ALA A 142 2.30 12.37 -2.80
C ALA A 142 1.24 13.49 -2.66
N ILE A 143 0.01 13.13 -2.26
CA ILE A 143 -1.05 14.10 -1.96
C ILE A 143 -0.67 14.94 -0.74
N LEU A 144 -0.23 14.32 0.35
CA LEU A 144 0.19 15.08 1.55
C LEU A 144 1.27 16.12 1.22
N ILE A 145 2.26 15.77 0.38
CA ILE A 145 3.29 16.71 -0.11
C ILE A 145 2.63 17.88 -0.86
N GLY A 146 1.67 17.57 -1.72
CA GLY A 146 0.95 18.58 -2.47
C GLY A 146 0.10 19.50 -1.59
N LEU A 147 -0.55 18.94 -0.56
CA LEU A 147 -1.40 19.69 0.37
C LEU A 147 -0.64 20.67 1.28
N VAL A 148 0.64 20.41 1.55
CA VAL A 148 1.50 21.38 2.27
C VAL A 148 1.68 22.69 1.48
N ASN A 149 1.57 22.64 0.16
CA ASN A 149 1.67 23.83 -0.69
C ASN A 149 0.32 24.60 -0.69
N LYS A 150 0.35 25.86 -0.24
CA LYS A 150 -0.86 26.70 -0.17
C LYS A 150 -1.38 27.16 -1.54
N ARG A 151 -0.54 27.20 -2.58
CA ARG A 151 -0.93 27.60 -3.94
C ARG A 151 -1.14 26.36 -4.78
N ARG A 152 -2.39 26.07 -5.14
CA ARG A 152 -2.79 24.92 -5.93
C ARG A 152 -3.47 25.38 -7.22
N SER A 153 -3.16 24.70 -8.29
CA SER A 153 -3.75 24.87 -9.60
C SER A 153 -4.78 23.78 -9.88
N VAL A 154 -5.62 23.97 -10.90
CA VAL A 154 -6.55 22.94 -11.37
C VAL A 154 -5.80 21.63 -11.72
N LYS A 155 -4.56 21.74 -12.25
CA LYS A 155 -3.73 20.57 -12.57
C LYS A 155 -3.39 19.74 -11.32
N ASP A 156 -3.19 20.39 -10.17
CA ASP A 156 -2.88 19.68 -8.93
C ASP A 156 -4.09 18.86 -8.47
N TYR A 157 -5.31 19.42 -8.57
CA TYR A 157 -6.54 18.67 -8.22
C TYR A 157 -6.81 17.50 -9.16
N VAL A 158 -6.54 17.64 -10.46
CA VAL A 158 -6.61 16.53 -11.41
C VAL A 158 -5.62 15.43 -11.02
N LEU A 159 -4.38 15.82 -10.66
CA LEU A 159 -3.35 14.88 -10.22
C LEU A 159 -3.75 14.16 -8.92
N TYR A 160 -4.34 14.89 -7.96
CA TYR A 160 -4.87 14.30 -6.72
C TYR A 160 -5.99 13.31 -6.99
N GLY A 161 -6.88 13.61 -7.96
CA GLY A 161 -7.91 12.68 -8.42
C GLY A 161 -7.31 11.38 -8.99
N ILE A 162 -6.26 11.49 -9.79
CA ILE A 162 -5.52 10.32 -10.31
C ILE A 162 -4.89 9.51 -9.17
N TYR A 163 -4.24 10.17 -8.21
CA TYR A 163 -3.65 9.51 -7.05
C TYR A 163 -4.70 8.82 -6.18
N ALA A 164 -5.85 9.47 -5.97
CA ALA A 164 -6.97 8.86 -5.24
C ALA A 164 -7.50 7.61 -5.97
N PHE A 165 -7.67 7.68 -7.29
CA PHE A 165 -8.08 6.54 -8.11
C PHE A 165 -7.08 5.37 -8.01
N ILE A 166 -5.78 5.64 -8.13
CA ILE A 166 -4.73 4.62 -7.97
C ILE A 166 -4.80 4.01 -6.56
N ALA A 167 -4.95 4.84 -5.52
CA ALA A 167 -5.03 4.34 -4.15
C ALA A 167 -6.26 3.47 -3.92
N ILE A 168 -7.43 3.84 -4.48
CA ILE A 168 -8.66 3.02 -4.43
C ILE A 168 -8.44 1.68 -5.12
N GLY A 169 -7.83 1.68 -6.30
CA GLY A 169 -7.54 0.46 -7.06
C GLY A 169 -6.54 -0.47 -6.36
N LEU A 170 -5.63 0.08 -5.57
CA LEU A 170 -4.68 -0.67 -4.75
C LEU A 170 -5.31 -1.13 -3.43
N LYS A 171 -5.95 -0.22 -2.69
CA LYS A 171 -6.59 -0.53 -1.40
C LYS A 171 -7.70 0.48 -1.09
N LEU A 172 -8.93 0.01 -1.07
CA LEU A 172 -10.12 0.85 -0.95
C LEU A 172 -10.06 1.81 0.24
N TYR A 173 -9.72 1.32 1.43
CA TYR A 173 -9.72 2.17 2.63
C TYR A 173 -8.68 3.29 2.60
N THR A 174 -7.54 3.10 1.95
CA THR A 174 -6.54 4.17 1.75
C THR A 174 -7.09 5.22 0.79
N GLY A 175 -7.74 4.79 -0.28
CA GLY A 175 -8.38 5.70 -1.22
C GLY A 175 -9.51 6.52 -0.59
N VAL A 176 -10.36 5.88 0.21
CA VAL A 176 -11.42 6.58 0.98
C VAL A 176 -10.79 7.62 1.92
N GLY A 177 -9.70 7.26 2.63
CA GLY A 177 -8.98 8.21 3.48
C GLY A 177 -8.45 9.42 2.71
N ILE A 178 -7.93 9.22 1.49
CA ILE A 178 -7.50 10.30 0.60
C ILE A 178 -8.69 11.20 0.22
N VAL A 179 -9.80 10.63 -0.21
CA VAL A 179 -10.98 11.40 -0.60
C VAL A 179 -11.49 12.23 0.58
N MET A 180 -11.59 11.65 1.78
CA MET A 180 -11.95 12.38 2.98
C MET A 180 -10.98 13.53 3.27
N LEU A 181 -9.67 13.29 3.14
CA LEU A 181 -8.66 14.34 3.34
C LEU A 181 -8.85 15.50 2.35
N LEU A 182 -9.14 15.21 1.08
CA LEU A 182 -9.35 16.23 0.04
C LEU A 182 -10.67 17.00 0.20
N ILE A 183 -11.68 16.43 0.87
CA ILE A 183 -12.95 17.13 1.16
C ILE A 183 -12.79 18.13 2.31
N VAL A 184 -11.93 17.81 3.28
CA VAL A 184 -11.73 18.64 4.49
C VAL A 184 -10.74 19.77 4.24
N ASP A 185 -9.87 19.67 3.22
CA ASP A 185 -8.87 20.66 2.84
C ASP A 185 -9.45 21.83 2.05
#